data_c766da45100d3a98b45f33566f1cf22b
#
_entry.id   c766da45100d3a98b45f33566f1cf22b
#
_cell.length_a   1.000
_cell.length_b   1.000
_cell.length_c   1.000
_cell.angle_alpha   90.00
_cell.angle_beta   90.00
_cell.angle_gamma   90.00
#
_symmetry.space_group_name_H-M   'P 1'
#
loop_
_entity.id
_entity.type
_entity.pdbx_description
1 polymer ?
#
loop_
_entity_poly.entity_id
_entity_poly.type
_entity_poly.pdbx_seq_one_letter_code
_entity_poly.pdbx_strand_id
1 'polypeptide(L)'
;YRVGGSPQKETDDYSVWTNDLLNKIIASKTIIQPGKATIGHQLINSDVVYVVVNGRGTMEVIEYMNSKEGHGSDPSRGIDHKDSYALTAGDVILVESGDYVKVVNESDHDQLAYLRIFDREGWRK
;
A
#
# COMPACT_ATOMS: atom_id res chain seq x y z
N TYR A 1 0.91 -14.79 16.53
CA TYR A 1 1.86 -14.45 15.47
C TYR A 1 2.17 -12.97 15.49
N ARG A 2 3.32 -12.62 14.99
CA ARG A 2 3.79 -11.24 15.00
C ARG A 2 4.29 -10.85 13.60
N VAL A 3 4.05 -9.60 13.21
CA VAL A 3 4.67 -9.02 12.03
C VAL A 3 5.99 -8.39 12.46
N GLY A 4 7.11 -8.94 12.01
CA GLY A 4 8.43 -8.48 12.41
C GLY A 4 9.52 -9.43 11.93
N GLY A 5 10.69 -9.40 12.61
CA GLY A 5 11.85 -10.16 12.21
C GLY A 5 12.56 -9.53 11.03
N SER A 6 13.08 -10.34 10.11
CA SER A 6 13.73 -9.83 8.91
C SER A 6 12.70 -9.34 7.90
N PRO A 7 12.91 -8.19 7.26
CA PRO A 7 11.97 -7.71 6.26
C PRO A 7 11.96 -8.62 5.03
N GLN A 8 10.79 -8.78 4.41
CA GLN A 8 10.66 -9.51 3.16
C GLN A 8 11.13 -8.74 1.96
N LYS A 9 11.04 -7.43 2.06
CA LYS A 9 11.55 -6.52 1.04
C LYS A 9 12.22 -5.37 1.74
N GLU A 10 13.42 -5.04 1.32
CA GLU A 10 14.18 -3.92 1.86
C GLU A 10 14.89 -3.21 0.73
N THR A 11 14.66 -1.90 0.63
CA THR A 11 15.37 -1.02 -0.29
C THR A 11 15.89 0.17 0.50
N ASP A 12 16.64 1.07 -0.14
CA ASP A 12 17.08 2.30 0.51
C ASP A 12 15.90 3.20 0.89
N ASP A 13 14.77 3.05 0.21
CA ASP A 13 13.62 3.91 0.36
C ASP A 13 12.62 3.38 1.39
N TYR A 14 12.41 2.06 1.44
CA TYR A 14 11.42 1.49 2.34
C TYR A 14 11.68 0.01 2.62
N SER A 15 11.06 -0.47 3.71
CA SER A 15 11.12 -1.88 4.12
C SER A 15 9.72 -2.41 4.37
N VAL A 16 9.51 -3.68 4.07
CA VAL A 16 8.22 -4.35 4.22
C VAL A 16 8.38 -5.65 5.00
N TRP A 17 7.57 -5.82 6.04
CA TRP A 17 7.45 -7.05 6.80
C TRP A 17 6.05 -7.63 6.56
N THR A 18 5.96 -8.92 6.32
CA THR A 18 4.68 -9.57 6.04
C THR A 18 4.54 -10.84 6.87
N ASN A 19 3.36 -11.08 7.40
CA ASN A 19 3.01 -12.32 8.06
C ASN A 19 1.80 -12.93 7.35
N ASP A 20 1.98 -14.11 6.76
CA ASP A 20 0.98 -14.82 5.99
C ASP A 20 0.54 -16.13 6.64
N LEU A 21 0.71 -16.23 7.96
CA LEU A 21 0.43 -17.48 8.69
C LEU A 21 -1.06 -17.71 8.97
N LEU A 22 -1.86 -16.66 8.94
CA LEU A 22 -3.29 -16.81 9.13
C LEU A 22 -3.95 -17.36 7.87
N ASN A 23 -5.12 -17.99 8.04
CA ASN A 23 -5.77 -18.68 6.94
C ASN A 23 -6.40 -17.77 5.90
N LYS A 24 -6.91 -16.61 6.31
CA LYS A 24 -7.75 -15.78 5.44
C LYS A 24 -7.21 -14.39 5.18
N ILE A 25 -6.43 -13.86 6.10
CA ILE A 25 -5.91 -12.50 5.97
C ILE A 25 -4.40 -12.49 6.08
N ILE A 26 -3.81 -11.50 5.46
CA ILE A 26 -2.38 -11.23 5.54
C ILE A 26 -2.20 -9.85 6.17
N ALA A 27 -1.28 -9.75 7.10
CA ALA A 27 -0.91 -8.49 7.71
C ALA A 27 0.51 -8.10 7.28
N SER A 28 0.69 -6.86 6.88
CA SER A 28 1.96 -6.34 6.41
C SER A 28 2.23 -5.00 7.09
N LYS A 29 3.49 -4.75 7.44
CA LYS A 29 3.95 -3.47 7.95
C LYS A 29 4.96 -2.90 6.97
N THR A 30 4.84 -1.62 6.68
CA THR A 30 5.77 -0.90 5.81
C THR A 30 6.34 0.29 6.57
N ILE A 31 7.64 0.50 6.46
CA ILE A 31 8.31 1.70 6.96
C ILE A 31 8.98 2.37 5.78
N ILE A 32 8.64 3.64 5.55
CA ILE A 32 9.22 4.46 4.49
C ILE A 32 10.16 5.47 5.12
N GLN A 33 11.38 5.56 4.59
CA GLN A 33 12.38 6.49 5.08
C GLN A 33 11.98 7.95 4.79
N PRO A 34 12.51 8.93 5.55
CA PRO A 34 12.18 10.33 5.33
C PRO A 34 12.41 10.76 3.88
N GLY A 35 11.43 11.47 3.31
CA GLY A 35 11.50 12.00 1.97
C GLY A 35 11.35 10.98 0.85
N LYS A 36 11.10 9.71 1.17
CA LYS A 36 11.02 8.64 0.19
C LYS A 36 9.59 8.19 -0.06
N ALA A 37 9.42 7.31 -1.02
CA ALA A 37 8.10 6.82 -1.43
C ALA A 37 8.16 5.36 -1.83
N THR A 38 7.01 4.69 -1.77
CA THR A 38 6.87 3.37 -2.38
C THR A 38 6.67 3.52 -3.88
N ILE A 39 6.92 2.44 -4.62
CA ILE A 39 6.41 2.32 -5.98
C ILE A 39 4.93 1.95 -5.90
N GLY A 40 4.18 2.23 -6.96
CA GLY A 40 2.75 1.91 -6.97
C GLY A 40 2.49 0.41 -6.84
N HIS A 41 1.53 0.07 -6.02
CA HIS A 41 1.11 -1.32 -5.80
C HIS A 41 -0.37 -1.50 -6.08
N GLN A 42 -0.73 -2.68 -6.53
CA GLN A 42 -2.11 -3.05 -6.81
C GLN A 42 -2.37 -4.46 -6.27
N LEU A 43 -3.49 -4.64 -5.58
CA LEU A 43 -4.01 -5.97 -5.24
C LEU A 43 -5.29 -6.19 -6.05
N ILE A 44 -5.30 -7.23 -6.88
CA ILE A 44 -6.38 -7.45 -7.84
C ILE A 44 -7.61 -8.10 -7.19
N ASN A 45 -7.39 -9.02 -6.27
CA ASN A 45 -8.47 -9.83 -5.69
C ASN A 45 -8.74 -9.51 -4.24
N SER A 46 -8.37 -8.33 -3.77
CA SER A 46 -8.56 -7.99 -2.36
C SER A 46 -8.72 -6.49 -2.17
N ASP A 47 -9.66 -6.13 -1.32
CA ASP A 47 -9.67 -4.82 -0.69
C ASP A 47 -8.54 -4.77 0.33
N VAL A 48 -8.09 -3.57 0.65
CA VAL A 48 -6.99 -3.37 1.58
C VAL A 48 -7.38 -2.33 2.62
N VAL A 49 -7.10 -2.63 3.87
CA VAL A 49 -7.18 -1.65 4.96
C VAL A 49 -5.77 -1.18 5.26
N TYR A 50 -5.57 0.14 5.20
CA TYR A 50 -4.32 0.78 5.60
C TYR A 50 -4.52 1.45 6.94
N VAL A 51 -3.62 1.23 7.88
CA VAL A 51 -3.63 1.88 9.18
C VAL A 51 -2.31 2.59 9.38
N VAL A 52 -2.34 3.91 9.48
CA VAL A 52 -1.12 4.70 9.71
C VAL A 52 -0.80 4.67 11.19
N VAL A 53 0.39 4.20 11.54
CA VAL A 53 0.78 4.03 12.94
C VAL A 53 1.81 5.04 13.42
N ASN A 54 2.59 5.63 12.51
CA ASN A 54 3.59 6.63 12.86
C ASN A 54 3.91 7.52 11.67
N GLY A 55 4.16 8.79 11.93
CA GLY A 55 4.60 9.73 10.90
C GLY A 55 3.44 10.37 10.14
N ARG A 56 3.78 10.99 9.02
CA ARG A 56 2.80 11.64 8.14
C ARG A 56 3.28 11.61 6.71
N GLY A 57 2.36 11.70 5.79
CA GLY A 57 2.68 11.67 4.37
C GLY A 57 1.44 11.82 3.52
N THR A 58 1.54 11.36 2.29
CA THR A 58 0.43 11.39 1.33
C THR A 58 0.27 10.01 0.70
N MET A 59 -0.98 9.56 0.63
CA MET A 59 -1.35 8.36 -0.13
C MET A 59 -2.06 8.80 -1.40
N GLU A 60 -1.57 8.31 -2.52
CA GLU A 60 -2.23 8.48 -3.82
C GLU A 60 -2.92 7.18 -4.18
N VAL A 61 -4.22 7.26 -4.44
CA VAL A 61 -5.01 6.12 -4.91
C VAL A 61 -5.37 6.41 -6.36
N ILE A 62 -4.90 5.56 -7.26
CA ILE A 62 -4.96 5.82 -8.70
C ILE A 62 -5.79 4.74 -9.37
N GLU A 63 -6.81 5.17 -10.08
CA GLU A 63 -7.59 4.32 -10.96
C GLU A 63 -7.17 4.64 -12.39
N TYR A 64 -6.58 3.67 -13.06
CA TYR A 64 -6.22 3.83 -14.47
C TYR A 64 -7.40 3.45 -15.34
N MET A 65 -7.37 3.90 -16.59
CA MET A 65 -8.39 3.52 -17.57
C MET A 65 -8.41 2.01 -17.74
N ASN A 66 -9.60 1.46 -17.96
CA ASN A 66 -9.77 0.02 -18.14
C ASN A 66 -8.99 -0.49 -19.34
N SER A 67 -8.54 -1.74 -19.23
CA SER A 67 -7.89 -2.41 -20.33
C SER A 67 -8.86 -2.54 -21.51
N LYS A 68 -8.32 -2.77 -22.70
CA LYS A 68 -9.15 -2.95 -23.91
C LYS A 68 -10.12 -4.12 -23.78
N GLU A 69 -9.77 -5.11 -22.96
CA GLU A 69 -10.61 -6.27 -22.70
C GLU A 69 -11.69 -5.97 -21.66
N GLY A 70 -11.70 -4.76 -21.09
CA GLY A 70 -12.66 -4.37 -20.07
C GLY A 70 -12.38 -4.98 -18.70
N HIS A 71 -11.19 -5.53 -18.47
CA HIS A 71 -10.81 -6.19 -17.23
C HIS A 71 -9.78 -5.38 -16.48
N GLY A 72 -10.23 -4.67 -15.46
CA GLY A 72 -9.36 -3.98 -14.55
C GLY A 72 -8.68 -2.76 -15.15
N SER A 73 -7.84 -2.18 -14.34
CA SER A 73 -7.14 -0.94 -14.58
C SER A 73 -5.88 -1.20 -15.41
N ASP A 74 -5.59 -0.35 -16.37
CA ASP A 74 -4.43 -0.49 -17.24
C ASP A 74 -3.57 0.77 -17.21
N PRO A 75 -2.41 0.76 -16.51
CA PRO A 75 -1.55 1.94 -16.40
C PRO A 75 -1.08 2.49 -17.73
N SER A 76 -0.96 1.65 -18.77
CA SER A 76 -0.50 2.09 -20.08
C SER A 76 -1.51 2.97 -20.81
N ARG A 77 -2.77 2.98 -20.36
CA ARG A 77 -3.85 3.75 -20.96
C ARG A 77 -4.09 5.10 -20.29
N GLY A 78 -3.34 5.41 -19.24
CA GLY A 78 -3.42 6.68 -18.53
C GLY A 78 -4.35 6.64 -17.33
N ILE A 79 -4.33 7.72 -16.58
CA ILE A 79 -5.09 7.87 -15.33
C ILE A 79 -6.54 8.25 -15.65
N ASP A 80 -7.49 7.47 -15.11
CA ASP A 80 -8.90 7.80 -15.17
C ASP A 80 -9.30 8.67 -13.97
N HIS A 81 -8.83 8.30 -12.79
CA HIS A 81 -9.15 9.02 -11.56
C HIS A 81 -7.99 8.89 -10.57
N LYS A 82 -7.75 9.96 -9.81
CA LYS A 82 -6.71 9.95 -8.79
C LYS A 82 -7.19 10.74 -7.57
N ASP A 83 -7.13 10.10 -6.41
CA ASP A 83 -7.38 10.73 -5.13
C ASP A 83 -6.07 10.82 -4.35
N SER A 84 -5.94 11.88 -3.57
CA SER A 84 -4.81 12.07 -2.67
C SER A 84 -5.33 12.27 -1.26
N TYR A 85 -4.75 11.55 -0.31
CA TYR A 85 -5.12 11.60 1.10
C TYR A 85 -3.90 12.01 1.92
N ALA A 86 -4.06 13.04 2.74
CA ALA A 86 -3.06 13.35 3.75
C ALA A 86 -3.13 12.30 4.85
N LEU A 87 -1.98 11.77 5.24
CA LEU A 87 -1.88 10.70 6.24
C LEU A 87 -1.26 11.23 7.53
N THR A 88 -1.87 10.90 8.66
CA THR A 88 -1.28 11.08 9.98
C THR A 88 -1.51 9.82 10.80
N ALA A 89 -0.73 9.66 11.88
CA ALA A 89 -0.88 8.51 12.77
C ALA A 89 -2.32 8.40 13.27
N GLY A 90 -2.86 7.20 13.22
CA GLY A 90 -4.25 6.90 13.60
C GLY A 90 -5.22 6.85 12.44
N ASP A 91 -4.84 7.33 11.26
CA ASP A 91 -5.72 7.29 10.09
C ASP A 91 -5.91 5.85 9.60
N VAL A 92 -7.12 5.57 9.14
CA VAL A 92 -7.49 4.30 8.51
C VAL A 92 -8.04 4.62 7.13
N ILE A 93 -7.41 4.05 6.10
CA ILE A 93 -7.80 4.26 4.71
C ILE A 93 -8.23 2.93 4.12
N LEU A 94 -9.39 2.93 3.47
CA LEU A 94 -9.93 1.75 2.81
C LEU A 94 -9.71 1.89 1.31
N VAL A 95 -9.11 0.87 0.69
CA VAL A 95 -8.80 0.87 -0.73
C VAL A 95 -9.45 -0.34 -1.40
N GLU A 96 -10.22 -0.07 -2.44
CA GLU A 96 -10.87 -1.13 -3.19
C GLU A 96 -9.86 -1.94 -4.01
N SER A 97 -10.19 -3.21 -4.20
CA SER A 97 -9.40 -4.10 -5.03
C SER A 97 -9.24 -3.51 -6.44
N GLY A 98 -8.03 -3.61 -6.99
CA GLY A 98 -7.73 -3.14 -8.32
C GLY A 98 -7.14 -1.73 -8.41
N ASP A 99 -7.31 -0.91 -7.38
CA ASP A 99 -6.71 0.42 -7.39
C ASP A 99 -5.22 0.35 -7.09
N TYR A 100 -4.47 1.24 -7.72
CA TYR A 100 -3.05 1.38 -7.44
C TYR A 100 -2.85 2.35 -6.29
N VAL A 101 -1.92 2.04 -5.40
CA VAL A 101 -1.61 2.87 -4.25
C VAL A 101 -0.13 3.20 -4.24
N LYS A 102 0.17 4.48 -4.07
CA LYS A 102 1.52 4.97 -3.84
C LYS A 102 1.52 5.80 -2.57
N VAL A 103 2.49 5.58 -1.71
CA VAL A 103 2.62 6.30 -0.45
C VAL A 103 3.92 7.06 -0.42
N VAL A 104 3.84 8.33 -0.07
CA VAL A 104 4.98 9.25 0.00
C VAL A 104 5.17 9.71 1.44
N ASN A 105 6.38 9.56 1.96
CA ASN A 105 6.74 10.14 3.24
C ASN A 105 7.27 11.56 3.02
N GLU A 106 6.50 12.54 3.43
CA GLU A 106 6.82 13.93 3.21
C GLU A 106 7.66 14.57 4.33
N SER A 107 7.93 13.82 5.39
CA SER A 107 8.78 14.31 6.46
C SER A 107 10.24 14.23 6.07
N ASP A 108 11.03 15.24 6.48
CA ASP A 108 12.47 15.23 6.28
C ASP A 108 13.21 14.46 7.38
N HIS A 109 12.53 14.14 8.47
CA HIS A 109 13.17 13.60 9.68
C HIS A 109 12.59 12.29 10.15
N ASP A 110 11.28 12.08 9.99
CA ASP A 110 10.59 10.96 10.60
C ASP A 110 10.26 9.87 9.60
N GLN A 111 10.32 8.63 10.04
CA GLN A 111 9.84 7.51 9.26
C GLN A 111 8.32 7.54 9.23
N LEU A 112 7.74 7.07 8.13
CA LEU A 112 6.31 6.83 8.00
C LEU A 112 6.08 5.33 8.09
N ALA A 113 5.28 4.91 9.05
CA ALA A 113 4.97 3.50 9.24
C ALA A 113 3.47 3.27 9.13
N TYR A 114 3.08 2.24 8.40
CA TYR A 114 1.68 1.85 8.27
C TYR A 114 1.54 0.35 8.15
N LEU A 115 0.33 -0.12 8.48
CA LEU A 115 -0.06 -1.51 8.32
C LEU A 115 -0.96 -1.64 7.12
N ARG A 116 -0.87 -2.79 6.44
CA ARG A 116 -1.84 -3.21 5.43
C ARG A 116 -2.44 -4.53 5.87
N ILE A 117 -3.75 -4.64 5.79
CA ILE A 117 -4.46 -5.87 6.09
C ILE A 117 -5.32 -6.18 4.87
N PHE A 118 -5.14 -7.37 4.31
CA PHE A 118 -5.81 -7.74 3.08
C PHE A 118 -6.08 -9.24 3.03
N ASP A 119 -6.90 -9.65 2.06
CA ASP A 119 -7.30 -11.03 1.87
C ASP A 119 -6.14 -11.85 1.32
N ARG A 120 -6.01 -13.08 1.79
CA ARG A 120 -4.98 -14.01 1.29
C ARG A 120 -5.09 -14.26 -0.21
N GLU A 121 -6.29 -14.20 -0.77
CA GLU A 121 -6.47 -14.34 -2.22
C GLU A 121 -5.76 -13.23 -3.00
N GLY A 122 -5.72 -12.03 -2.47
CA GLY A 122 -5.00 -10.92 -3.09
C GLY A 122 -3.49 -11.11 -3.10
N TRP A 123 -2.95 -11.87 -2.14
CA TRP A 123 -1.53 -12.16 -2.04
C TRP A 123 -1.06 -13.14 -3.12
N ARG A 124 -1.94 -14.01 -3.54
CA ARG A 124 -1.63 -15.02 -4.56
C ARG A 124 -1.87 -14.45 -5.94
N LYS A 125 -0.84 -14.02 -6.55
CA LYS A 125 -0.94 -13.48 -7.90
C LYS A 125 -0.54 -14.47 -8.94
#